data_fab3d945fd9479485c95405669e8352e
#
_entry.id   fab3d945fd9479485c95405669e8352e
#
_cell.length_a   1.000
_cell.length_b   1.000
_cell.length_c   1.000
_cell.angle_alpha   90.00
_cell.angle_beta   90.00
_cell.angle_gamma   90.00
#
_symmetry.space_group_name_H-M   'P 1'
#
loop_
_entity.id
_entity.type
_entity.pdbx_description
1 polymer ?
#
loop_
_entity_poly.entity_id
_entity_poly.type
_entity_poly.pdbx_seq_one_letter_code
_entity_poly.pdbx_strand_id
1 'polypeptide(L)'
;DLMVTYNQVDENMDTTKFCHLLGITKEEFVKRLYKNWNDVRYSRSVPFVFLDKISVKTFASFQETLYQFPGFFPQVRNVRGYPHSSSPHLLGYIREVNRKELKIKELKQRRGKDSTLVYALGDYIGASGLEKQYEEHLRGKKGLRLVLKENRGREVGDYNERNSDIEAGSGSNIHTTIDLRLQRYG
;
A
#
# COMPACT_ATOMS: atom_id res chain seq x y z
N ASP A 1 -4.80 2.96 -3.41
CA ASP A 1 -3.63 2.82 -4.29
C ASP A 1 -4.02 2.11 -5.58
N LEU A 2 -3.35 2.44 -6.68
CA LEU A 2 -3.43 1.71 -7.93
C LEU A 2 -2.20 0.80 -8.02
N MET A 3 -2.47 -0.49 -8.16
CA MET A 3 -1.45 -1.51 -8.33
C MET A 3 -1.29 -1.85 -9.79
N VAL A 4 -0.13 -2.36 -10.16
CA VAL A 4 0.13 -2.87 -11.51
C VAL A 4 0.91 -4.19 -11.46
N THR A 5 0.52 -5.13 -12.32
CA THR A 5 1.31 -6.33 -12.64
C THR A 5 1.89 -6.15 -14.04
N TYR A 6 3.18 -5.92 -14.14
CA TYR A 6 3.84 -5.55 -15.40
C TYR A 6 3.55 -6.53 -16.56
N ASN A 7 3.63 -7.83 -16.31
CA ASN A 7 3.39 -8.86 -17.35
C ASN A 7 1.93 -8.92 -17.86
N GLN A 8 1.01 -8.23 -17.21
CA GLN A 8 -0.40 -8.19 -17.59
C GLN A 8 -0.80 -6.88 -18.29
N VAL A 9 0.12 -5.93 -18.36
CA VAL A 9 -0.12 -4.65 -19.05
C VAL A 9 -0.12 -4.90 -20.56
N ASP A 10 -1.16 -4.41 -21.23
CA ASP A 10 -1.24 -4.44 -22.69
C ASP A 10 -0.31 -3.37 -23.28
N GLU A 11 0.59 -3.79 -24.17
CA GLU A 11 1.52 -2.88 -24.87
C GLU A 11 0.80 -1.87 -25.76
N ASN A 12 -0.41 -2.22 -26.24
CA ASN A 12 -1.22 -1.38 -27.13
C ASN A 12 -2.20 -0.47 -26.37
N MET A 13 -2.16 -0.45 -25.01
CA MET A 13 -3.06 0.39 -24.22
C MET A 13 -2.91 1.89 -24.56
N ASP A 14 -4.02 2.63 -24.53
CA ASP A 14 -4.00 4.08 -24.71
C ASP A 14 -3.39 4.79 -23.50
N THR A 15 -2.07 4.93 -23.54
CA THR A 15 -1.28 5.58 -22.48
C THR A 15 -1.67 7.06 -22.32
N THR A 16 -2.10 7.72 -23.40
CA THR A 16 -2.48 9.14 -23.35
C THR A 16 -3.75 9.32 -22.54
N LYS A 17 -4.77 8.50 -22.84
CA LYS A 17 -6.03 8.48 -22.10
C LYS A 17 -5.81 8.11 -20.64
N PHE A 18 -4.99 7.09 -20.37
CA PHE A 18 -4.63 6.67 -19.03
C PHE A 18 -4.01 7.81 -18.20
N CYS A 19 -3.00 8.48 -18.76
CA CYS A 19 -2.34 9.60 -18.11
C CYS A 19 -3.28 10.77 -17.84
N HIS A 20 -4.14 11.09 -18.79
CA HIS A 20 -5.14 12.16 -18.65
C HIS A 20 -6.12 11.88 -17.49
N LEU A 21 -6.64 10.65 -17.41
CA LEU A 21 -7.58 10.24 -16.34
C LEU A 21 -6.98 10.32 -14.94
N LEU A 22 -5.70 9.99 -14.81
CA LEU A 22 -5.00 10.00 -13.53
C LEU A 22 -4.29 11.33 -13.23
N GLY A 23 -4.26 12.26 -14.19
CA GLY A 23 -3.59 13.56 -14.04
C GLY A 23 -2.06 13.45 -13.93
N ILE A 24 -1.46 12.46 -14.60
CA ILE A 24 0.00 12.24 -14.62
C ILE A 24 0.58 12.49 -16.02
N THR A 25 1.86 12.79 -16.09
CA THR A 25 2.57 12.93 -17.37
C THR A 25 2.98 11.56 -17.93
N LYS A 26 3.26 11.50 -19.25
CA LYS A 26 3.80 10.28 -19.88
C LYS A 26 5.16 9.89 -19.30
N GLU A 27 5.97 10.86 -18.95
CA GLU A 27 7.28 10.62 -18.32
C GLU A 27 7.14 9.98 -16.95
N GLU A 28 6.20 10.47 -16.14
CA GLU A 28 5.87 9.87 -14.85
C GLU A 28 5.31 8.46 -15.01
N PHE A 29 4.46 8.23 -16.00
CA PHE A 29 3.93 6.90 -16.31
C PHE A 29 5.07 5.92 -16.58
N VAL A 30 5.99 6.26 -17.48
CA VAL A 30 7.16 5.43 -17.82
C VAL A 30 8.02 5.17 -16.58
N LYS A 31 8.35 6.20 -15.83
CA LYS A 31 9.14 6.09 -14.60
C LYS A 31 8.49 5.21 -13.54
N ARG A 32 7.16 5.25 -13.43
CA ARG A 32 6.41 4.44 -12.46
C ARG A 32 6.23 3.00 -12.91
N LEU A 33 6.06 2.75 -14.21
CA LEU A 33 5.85 1.42 -14.78
C LEU A 33 7.18 0.65 -14.89
N TYR A 34 8.22 1.29 -15.42
CA TYR A 34 9.53 0.65 -15.61
C TYR A 34 10.39 0.78 -14.37
N LYS A 35 10.34 -0.24 -13.54
CA LYS A 35 11.18 -0.33 -12.34
C LYS A 35 12.53 -0.98 -12.66
N ASN A 36 13.48 -0.79 -11.76
CA ASN A 36 14.74 -1.56 -11.85
C ASN A 36 14.46 -3.01 -11.43
N TRP A 37 14.34 -3.89 -12.41
CA TRP A 37 14.03 -5.32 -12.19
C TRP A 37 15.14 -6.10 -11.49
N ASN A 38 16.33 -5.53 -11.35
CA ASN A 38 17.40 -6.09 -10.52
C ASN A 38 17.18 -5.81 -9.03
N ASP A 39 16.27 -4.90 -8.69
CA ASP A 39 15.89 -4.66 -7.30
C ASP A 39 14.90 -5.74 -6.83
N VAL A 40 15.26 -6.45 -5.78
CA VAL A 40 14.44 -7.53 -5.17
C VAL A 40 13.03 -7.08 -4.77
N ARG A 41 12.80 -5.77 -4.64
CA ARG A 41 11.47 -5.22 -4.34
C ARG A 41 10.47 -5.34 -5.49
N TYR A 42 10.96 -5.46 -6.71
CA TYR A 42 10.12 -5.45 -7.90
C TYR A 42 10.27 -6.74 -8.69
N SER A 43 9.16 -7.27 -9.13
CA SER A 43 9.10 -8.41 -10.06
C SER A 43 8.04 -8.11 -11.12
N ARG A 44 8.26 -8.58 -12.33
CA ARG A 44 7.30 -8.38 -13.42
C ARG A 44 5.99 -9.12 -13.23
N SER A 45 6.01 -10.22 -12.46
CA SER A 45 4.85 -11.08 -12.19
C SER A 45 4.19 -10.82 -10.85
N VAL A 46 4.79 -9.98 -10.00
CA VAL A 46 4.23 -9.62 -8.70
C VAL A 46 3.70 -8.19 -8.76
N PRO A 47 2.47 -7.95 -8.29
CA PRO A 47 1.92 -6.60 -8.24
C PRO A 47 2.78 -5.64 -7.41
N PHE A 48 2.90 -4.41 -7.90
CA PHE A 48 3.54 -3.33 -7.15
C PHE A 48 2.73 -2.03 -7.26
N VAL A 49 2.97 -1.09 -6.35
CA VAL A 49 2.28 0.19 -6.34
C VAL A 49 2.71 1.03 -7.54
N PHE A 50 1.76 1.34 -8.42
CA PHE A 50 1.95 2.25 -9.54
C PHE A 50 1.71 3.69 -9.10
N LEU A 51 0.58 3.97 -8.45
CA LEU A 51 0.22 5.28 -7.93
C LEU A 51 -0.39 5.14 -6.54
N ASP A 52 0.20 5.81 -5.57
CA ASP A 52 -0.29 5.84 -4.19
C ASP A 52 -1.27 6.99 -3.95
N LYS A 53 -2.13 6.84 -2.95
CA LYS A 53 -3.01 7.88 -2.42
C LYS A 53 -3.88 8.59 -3.47
N ILE A 54 -4.46 7.84 -4.40
CA ILE A 54 -5.39 8.41 -5.37
C ILE A 54 -6.62 8.96 -4.65
N SER A 55 -7.05 10.17 -5.03
CA SER A 55 -8.26 10.77 -4.48
C SER A 55 -9.50 9.94 -4.85
N VAL A 56 -10.51 9.92 -3.99
CA VAL A 56 -11.77 9.21 -4.25
C VAL A 56 -12.41 9.70 -5.56
N LYS A 57 -12.35 11.00 -5.83
CA LYS A 57 -12.91 11.60 -7.04
C LYS A 57 -12.19 11.10 -8.30
N THR A 58 -10.86 11.15 -8.32
CA THR A 58 -10.05 10.66 -9.45
C THR A 58 -10.25 9.16 -9.65
N PHE A 59 -10.34 8.41 -8.56
CA PHE A 59 -10.57 6.97 -8.62
C PHE A 59 -11.95 6.64 -9.19
N ALA A 60 -13.02 7.32 -8.77
CA ALA A 60 -14.36 7.08 -9.28
C ALA A 60 -14.42 7.27 -10.81
N SER A 61 -13.84 8.35 -11.33
CA SER A 61 -13.77 8.59 -12.79
C SER A 61 -12.90 7.55 -13.52
N PHE A 62 -11.83 7.08 -12.90
CA PHE A 62 -10.95 6.08 -13.49
C PHE A 62 -11.55 4.67 -13.46
N GLN A 63 -12.33 4.33 -12.44
CA GLN A 63 -12.91 3.01 -12.24
C GLN A 63 -13.84 2.59 -13.40
N GLU A 64 -14.57 3.53 -13.98
CA GLU A 64 -15.46 3.27 -15.13
C GLU A 64 -14.68 2.79 -16.37
N THR A 65 -13.44 3.19 -16.49
CA THR A 65 -12.59 2.88 -17.65
C THR A 65 -11.51 1.85 -17.34
N LEU A 66 -11.43 1.36 -16.11
CA LEU A 66 -10.37 0.45 -15.63
C LEU A 66 -10.28 -0.82 -16.48
N TYR A 67 -11.41 -1.32 -17.01
CA TYR A 67 -11.44 -2.51 -17.87
C TYR A 67 -10.63 -2.35 -19.17
N GLN A 68 -10.34 -1.11 -19.60
CA GLN A 68 -9.53 -0.81 -20.78
C GLN A 68 -8.02 -0.91 -20.50
N PHE A 69 -7.64 -1.04 -19.25
CA PHE A 69 -6.25 -1.01 -18.78
C PHE A 69 -5.89 -2.31 -18.04
N PRO A 70 -5.76 -3.43 -18.75
CA PRO A 70 -5.42 -4.71 -18.15
C PRO A 70 -4.08 -4.63 -17.42
N GLY A 71 -3.96 -5.36 -16.33
CA GLY A 71 -2.79 -5.32 -15.46
C GLY A 71 -2.82 -4.26 -14.38
N PHE A 72 -3.73 -3.29 -14.44
CA PHE A 72 -3.96 -2.30 -13.40
C PHE A 72 -5.18 -2.69 -12.55
N PHE A 73 -5.08 -2.57 -11.24
CA PHE A 73 -6.20 -2.82 -10.34
C PHE A 73 -6.09 -2.00 -9.05
N PRO A 74 -7.23 -1.64 -8.44
CA PRO A 74 -7.24 -0.89 -7.21
C PRO A 74 -6.93 -1.77 -6.01
N GLN A 75 -6.19 -1.23 -5.06
CA GLN A 75 -6.02 -1.82 -3.74
C GLN A 75 -6.37 -0.80 -2.68
N VAL A 76 -7.37 -1.12 -1.87
CA VAL A 76 -7.72 -0.30 -0.71
C VAL A 76 -6.64 -0.47 0.35
N ARG A 77 -6.16 0.64 0.89
CA ARG A 77 -5.21 0.67 1.99
C ARG A 77 -5.66 1.62 3.08
N ASN A 78 -5.48 1.21 4.32
CA ASN A 78 -5.67 2.11 5.45
C ASN A 78 -4.52 3.12 5.49
N VAL A 79 -4.88 4.39 5.63
CA VAL A 79 -3.93 5.51 5.67
C VAL A 79 -3.96 6.15 7.04
N ARG A 80 -2.81 6.60 7.54
CA ARG A 80 -2.75 7.42 8.75
C ARG A 80 -3.48 8.74 8.54
N GLY A 81 -4.41 9.04 9.41
CA GLY A 81 -5.12 10.33 9.44
C GLY A 81 -4.59 11.21 10.56
N TYR A 82 -4.24 12.43 10.23
CA TYR A 82 -3.86 13.45 11.20
C TYR A 82 -4.87 14.59 11.13
N PRO A 83 -5.90 14.60 12.01
CA PRO A 83 -6.96 15.61 11.95
C PRO A 83 -6.45 17.04 12.12
N HIS A 84 -5.32 17.19 12.80
CA HIS A 84 -4.72 18.48 13.10
C HIS A 84 -3.25 18.50 12.69
N SER A 85 -2.83 19.56 11.98
CA SER A 85 -1.44 19.80 11.60
C SER A 85 -0.66 20.48 12.73
N SER A 86 -0.47 19.78 13.83
CA SER A 86 0.26 20.30 15.00
C SER A 86 1.13 19.20 15.61
N SER A 87 2.14 19.61 16.40
CA SER A 87 3.02 18.71 17.16
C SER A 87 3.74 17.63 16.33
N PRO A 88 4.34 17.95 15.16
CA PRO A 88 4.96 16.93 14.30
C PRO A 88 6.09 16.18 15.00
N HIS A 89 6.84 16.82 15.88
CA HIS A 89 7.91 16.18 16.64
C HIS A 89 7.41 15.14 17.63
N LEU A 90 6.23 15.36 18.22
CA LEU A 90 5.62 14.41 19.15
C LEU A 90 4.95 13.26 18.40
N LEU A 91 4.15 13.59 17.37
CA LEU A 91 3.48 12.57 16.55
C LEU A 91 4.49 11.68 15.85
N GLY A 92 5.56 12.28 15.36
CA GLY A 92 6.54 11.57 14.55
C GLY A 92 6.10 11.43 13.08
N TYR A 93 6.68 10.47 12.40
CA TYR A 93 6.36 10.20 11.00
C TYR A 93 6.44 8.71 10.69
N ILE A 94 5.79 8.32 9.60
CA ILE A 94 5.85 6.98 9.02
C ILE A 94 6.79 6.98 7.81
N ARG A 95 7.47 5.88 7.58
CA ARG A 95 8.29 5.62 6.38
C ARG A 95 8.21 4.18 5.95
N GLU A 96 8.65 3.88 4.75
CA GLU A 96 8.76 2.48 4.32
C GLU A 96 9.76 1.70 5.17
N VAL A 97 9.43 0.44 5.41
CA VAL A 97 10.27 -0.52 6.12
C VAL A 97 11.53 -0.80 5.30
N ASN A 98 12.69 -0.73 5.93
CA ASN A 98 13.93 -1.11 5.28
C ASN A 98 14.27 -2.60 5.48
N ARG A 99 15.19 -3.14 4.64
CA ARG A 99 15.55 -4.57 4.67
C ARG A 99 16.16 -5.03 6.01
N LYS A 100 16.89 -4.15 6.70
CA LYS A 100 17.49 -4.49 8.02
C LYS A 100 16.41 -4.68 9.07
N GLU A 101 15.42 -3.80 9.06
CA GLU A 101 14.27 -3.89 9.97
C GLU A 101 13.39 -5.10 9.70
N LEU A 102 13.20 -5.45 8.41
CA LEU A 102 12.48 -6.67 8.06
C LEU A 102 13.13 -7.90 8.69
N LYS A 103 14.43 -8.09 8.52
CA LYS A 103 15.14 -9.24 9.12
C LYS A 103 14.99 -9.30 10.64
N ILE A 104 15.09 -8.16 11.31
CA ILE A 104 14.94 -8.10 12.78
C ILE A 104 13.50 -8.42 13.19
N LYS A 105 12.50 -7.91 12.46
CA LYS A 105 11.09 -8.14 12.76
C LYS A 105 10.64 -9.54 12.38
N GLU A 106 11.11 -10.11 11.29
CA GLU A 106 10.89 -11.52 10.93
C GLU A 106 11.39 -12.46 12.02
N LEU A 107 12.57 -12.19 12.59
CA LEU A 107 13.11 -12.97 13.69
C LEU A 107 12.27 -12.86 14.98
N LYS A 108 11.70 -11.70 15.26
CA LYS A 108 10.80 -11.51 16.40
C LYS A 108 9.43 -12.16 16.16
N GLN A 109 8.92 -12.13 14.94
CA GLN A 109 7.59 -12.64 14.58
C GLN A 109 7.55 -14.14 14.34
N ARG A 110 8.67 -14.78 13.94
CA ARG A 110 8.78 -16.26 13.92
C ARG A 110 8.49 -16.91 15.28
N ARG A 111 8.52 -16.13 16.36
CA ARG A 111 8.12 -16.57 17.71
C ARG A 111 6.61 -16.39 17.97
N GLY A 112 5.87 -15.66 17.15
CA GLY A 112 4.42 -15.45 17.25
C GLY A 112 3.69 -16.11 16.10
N LYS A 113 2.57 -16.78 16.37
CA LYS A 113 1.80 -17.57 15.38
C LYS A 113 0.93 -16.74 14.41
N ASP A 114 0.97 -15.40 14.44
CA ASP A 114 0.07 -14.56 13.65
C ASP A 114 0.75 -14.02 12.40
N SER A 115 0.46 -14.64 11.24
CA SER A 115 1.01 -14.27 9.94
C SER A 115 0.50 -12.92 9.42
N THR A 116 -0.63 -12.41 9.94
CA THR A 116 -1.20 -11.12 9.54
C THR A 116 -0.39 -9.92 10.02
N LEU A 117 0.56 -10.17 10.91
CA LEU A 117 1.43 -9.15 11.49
C LEU A 117 2.78 -9.00 10.78
N VAL A 118 3.05 -9.78 9.74
CA VAL A 118 4.35 -9.77 9.05
C VAL A 118 4.49 -8.53 8.17
N TYR A 119 5.60 -7.79 8.33
CA TYR A 119 5.95 -6.69 7.43
C TYR A 119 6.52 -7.24 6.12
N ALA A 120 6.15 -6.61 5.03
CA ALA A 120 6.72 -6.83 3.70
C ALA A 120 7.41 -5.55 3.20
N LEU A 121 8.22 -5.67 2.16
CA LEU A 121 8.75 -4.50 1.46
C LEU A 121 7.61 -3.66 0.88
N GLY A 122 7.70 -2.34 1.05
CA GLY A 122 6.63 -1.41 0.69
C GLY A 122 5.62 -1.12 1.81
N ASP A 123 5.72 -1.79 2.96
CA ASP A 123 4.91 -1.43 4.13
C ASP A 123 5.47 -0.21 4.83
N TYR A 124 4.57 0.53 5.48
CA TYR A 124 4.93 1.68 6.30
C TYR A 124 5.11 1.28 7.76
N ILE A 125 6.04 1.95 8.42
CA ILE A 125 6.34 1.78 9.85
C ILE A 125 6.53 3.14 10.49
N GLY A 126 6.11 3.29 11.74
CA GLY A 126 6.42 4.45 12.57
C GLY A 126 7.92 4.58 12.81
N ALA A 127 8.51 5.69 12.37
CA ALA A 127 9.94 5.92 12.49
C ALA A 127 10.33 6.62 13.81
N SER A 128 9.48 7.50 14.31
CA SER A 128 9.72 8.29 15.52
C SER A 128 8.41 8.62 16.24
N GLY A 129 8.51 9.22 17.42
CA GLY A 129 7.40 9.75 18.20
C GLY A 129 6.34 8.71 18.56
N LEU A 130 5.10 9.15 18.66
CA LEU A 130 3.94 8.31 18.97
C LEU A 130 3.71 7.24 17.90
N GLU A 131 3.95 7.55 16.62
CA GLU A 131 3.85 6.57 15.53
C GLU A 131 4.73 5.34 15.77
N LYS A 132 5.94 5.54 16.27
CA LYS A 132 6.84 4.43 16.60
C LYS A 132 6.43 3.70 17.87
N GLN A 133 6.04 4.44 18.89
CA GLN A 133 5.71 3.86 20.22
C GLN A 133 4.43 3.01 20.16
N TYR A 134 3.44 3.48 19.41
CA TYR A 134 2.13 2.83 19.31
C TYR A 134 1.91 2.15 17.96
N GLU A 135 2.98 1.80 17.25
CA GLU A 135 2.93 1.14 15.94
C GLU A 135 2.03 -0.10 15.94
N GLU A 136 2.09 -0.93 16.97
CA GLU A 136 1.31 -2.17 17.06
C GLU A 136 -0.21 -1.92 17.11
N HIS A 137 -0.63 -0.80 17.69
CA HIS A 137 -2.04 -0.40 17.75
C HIS A 137 -2.48 0.30 16.47
N LEU A 138 -1.60 1.14 15.91
CA LEU A 138 -1.91 2.00 14.79
C LEU A 138 -1.93 1.27 13.44
N ARG A 139 -1.09 0.25 13.24
CA ARG A 139 -0.86 -0.36 11.91
C ARG A 139 -2.02 -1.20 11.38
N GLY A 140 -2.90 -1.71 12.27
CA GLY A 140 -3.96 -2.65 11.91
C GLY A 140 -3.46 -4.04 11.53
N LYS A 141 -4.32 -4.83 10.92
CA LYS A 141 -4.04 -6.19 10.44
C LYS A 141 -4.19 -6.25 8.93
N LYS A 142 -3.25 -6.92 8.27
CA LYS A 142 -3.34 -7.14 6.81
C LYS A 142 -4.41 -8.16 6.50
N GLY A 143 -5.15 -7.92 5.42
CA GLY A 143 -5.94 -8.94 4.79
C GLY A 143 -5.07 -9.92 4.01
N LEU A 144 -5.59 -11.11 3.78
CA LEU A 144 -5.00 -12.13 2.94
C LEU A 144 -6.06 -12.65 1.97
N ARG A 145 -5.79 -12.56 0.68
CA ARG A 145 -6.61 -13.14 -0.37
C ARG A 145 -5.87 -14.31 -1.00
N LEU A 146 -6.50 -15.48 -1.01
CA LEU A 146 -5.98 -16.68 -1.63
C LEU A 146 -6.52 -16.81 -3.06
N VAL A 147 -5.63 -16.86 -4.03
CA VAL A 147 -5.98 -16.93 -5.45
C VAL A 147 -5.34 -18.15 -6.11
N LEU A 148 -6.06 -18.74 -7.07
CA LEU A 148 -5.55 -19.78 -7.93
C LEU A 148 -4.75 -19.14 -9.06
N LYS A 149 -3.50 -19.57 -9.25
CA LYS A 149 -2.64 -19.10 -10.34
C LYS A 149 -2.23 -20.28 -11.23
N GLU A 150 -2.24 -20.05 -12.52
CA GLU A 150 -1.65 -20.99 -13.47
C GLU A 150 -0.11 -20.92 -13.46
N ASN A 151 0.56 -21.86 -14.14
CA ASN A 151 2.03 -21.95 -14.19
C ASN A 151 2.71 -20.67 -14.73
N ARG A 152 1.99 -19.85 -15.50
CA ARG A 152 2.47 -18.54 -16.00
C ARG A 152 2.23 -17.39 -15.04
N GLY A 153 1.69 -17.66 -13.85
CA GLY A 153 1.43 -16.67 -12.81
C GLY A 153 0.16 -15.84 -13.01
N ARG A 154 -0.65 -16.14 -14.06
CA ARG A 154 -1.94 -15.46 -14.27
C ARG A 154 -2.94 -15.99 -13.25
N GLU A 155 -3.71 -15.08 -12.66
CA GLU A 155 -4.80 -15.40 -11.76
C GLU A 155 -5.96 -16.00 -12.55
N VAL A 156 -6.39 -17.20 -12.15
CA VAL A 156 -7.45 -17.97 -12.83
C VAL A 156 -8.76 -17.87 -12.07
N GLY A 157 -8.69 -17.64 -10.76
CA GLY A 157 -9.87 -17.50 -9.93
C GLY A 157 -9.55 -17.44 -8.44
N ASP A 158 -10.61 -17.32 -7.66
CA ASP A 158 -10.54 -17.32 -6.20
C ASP A 158 -10.40 -18.75 -5.66
N TYR A 159 -9.61 -18.92 -4.61
CA TYR A 159 -9.50 -20.19 -3.92
C TYR A 159 -10.67 -20.36 -2.96
N ASN A 160 -11.28 -21.56 -2.98
CA ASN A 160 -12.36 -21.95 -2.05
C ASN A 160 -13.48 -20.90 -1.92
N GLU A 161 -13.92 -20.33 -3.06
CA GLU A 161 -14.99 -19.30 -3.08
C GLU A 161 -14.76 -18.16 -2.08
N ARG A 162 -13.49 -17.81 -1.82
CA ARG A 162 -13.04 -16.80 -0.87
C ARG A 162 -13.31 -17.08 0.61
N ASN A 163 -13.80 -18.28 0.96
CA ASN A 163 -14.07 -18.66 2.36
C ASN A 163 -12.81 -18.72 3.25
N SER A 164 -11.64 -18.76 2.62
CA SER A 164 -10.34 -18.77 3.31
C SER A 164 -9.64 -17.40 3.32
N ASP A 165 -10.28 -16.37 2.79
CA ASP A 165 -9.74 -15.01 2.81
C ASP A 165 -9.81 -14.43 4.22
N ILE A 166 -8.83 -13.62 4.56
CA ILE A 166 -8.79 -12.86 5.82
C ILE A 166 -8.99 -11.38 5.47
N GLU A 167 -10.01 -10.78 6.04
CA GLU A 167 -10.27 -9.34 5.82
C GLU A 167 -9.21 -8.48 6.52
N ALA A 168 -8.88 -7.34 5.88
CA ALA A 168 -8.00 -6.36 6.47
C ALA A 168 -8.70 -5.61 7.60
N GLY A 169 -8.07 -5.53 8.76
CA GLY A 169 -8.55 -4.77 9.90
C GLY A 169 -7.84 -3.42 10.04
N SER A 170 -8.59 -2.36 10.28
CA SER A 170 -8.01 -1.04 10.60
C SER A 170 -7.30 -1.06 11.94
N GLY A 171 -6.27 -0.22 12.11
CA GLY A 171 -5.66 0.04 13.40
C GLY A 171 -6.58 0.86 14.30
N SER A 172 -6.22 0.92 15.57
CA SER A 172 -6.94 1.72 16.57
C SER A 172 -6.51 3.18 16.53
N ASN A 173 -7.44 4.09 16.78
CA ASN A 173 -7.13 5.51 16.95
C ASN A 173 -6.47 5.75 18.31
N ILE A 174 -5.52 6.68 18.35
CA ILE A 174 -4.90 7.14 19.59
C ILE A 174 -5.42 8.54 19.89
N HIS A 175 -5.89 8.73 21.11
CA HIS A 175 -6.30 10.01 21.64
C HIS A 175 -5.24 10.49 22.63
N THR A 176 -4.73 11.70 22.41
CA THR A 176 -3.74 12.32 23.31
C THR A 176 -4.40 13.36 24.20
N THR A 177 -3.80 13.64 25.33
CA THR A 177 -4.25 14.67 26.28
C THR A 177 -3.68 16.06 25.98
N ILE A 178 -3.10 16.25 24.79
CA ILE A 178 -2.47 17.51 24.39
C ILE A 178 -3.55 18.53 24.07
N ASP A 179 -3.45 19.70 24.70
CA ASP A 179 -4.26 20.85 24.34
C ASP A 179 -3.72 21.51 23.06
N LEU A 180 -4.49 21.38 21.98
CA LEU A 180 -4.12 21.93 20.68
C LEU A 180 -4.03 23.46 20.65
N ARG A 181 -4.75 24.15 21.53
CA ARG A 181 -4.70 25.62 21.60
C ARG A 181 -3.35 26.04 22.19
N LEU A 182 -2.95 25.41 23.28
CA LEU A 182 -1.63 25.67 23.88
C LEU A 182 -0.51 25.31 22.91
N GLN A 183 -0.64 24.19 22.20
CA GLN A 183 0.37 23.74 21.23
C GLN A 183 0.55 24.70 20.03
N ARG A 184 -0.48 25.48 19.68
CA ARG A 184 -0.40 26.48 18.60
C ARG A 184 0.23 27.81 19.05
N TYR A 185 0.29 28.03 20.36
CA TYR A 185 0.89 29.23 20.95
C TYR A 185 2.41 29.11 21.14
N GLY A 186 2.95 27.94 21.26
CA GLY A 186 4.38 27.64 21.40
C GLY A 186 5.01 27.18 20.08
#